data_acd3eeb5632cbb80e2e7354eb56659b8
#
_entry.id   acd3eeb5632cbb80e2e7354eb56659b8
#
_cell.length_a   1.000
_cell.length_b   1.000
_cell.length_c   1.000
_cell.angle_alpha   90.00
_cell.angle_beta   90.00
_cell.angle_gamma   90.00
#
_symmetry.space_group_name_H-M   'P 1'
#
loop_
_entity.id
_entity.type
_entity.pdbx_description
1 polymer ?
#
loop_
_entity_poly.entity_id
_entity_poly.type
_entity_poly.pdbx_seq_one_letter_code
_entity_poly.pdbx_strand_id
1 'polypeptide(L)'
;MSCKHFKNSSQKYYKILSLATIALILYACSTTKKVPEGEYLLTKNSFEFTDQKQSFDSELKDYVQQKPNKKNLFFLPLGLMFYNAANPKYDTVFNEYMTFPRELRNQKLRDSLFIKYNMPESVGKRLLIDRILHNFGTPPVIWDESKTIKSAESVENRLTYRGFWDAEVQHRHKLDSAAKKAQVTY
;
A
#
# COMPACT_ATOMS: atom_id res chain seq x y z
N MET A 1 -19.55 31.82 -39.32
CA MET A 1 -18.19 31.34 -38.87
C MET A 1 -18.06 31.37 -37.34
N SER A 2 -18.96 30.80 -36.54
CA SER A 2 -18.90 30.95 -35.06
C SER A 2 -19.07 29.67 -34.24
N CYS A 3 -19.07 28.47 -34.86
CA CYS A 3 -19.38 27.23 -34.16
C CYS A 3 -18.12 26.43 -33.70
N LYS A 4 -16.91 26.74 -34.21
CA LYS A 4 -15.66 26.03 -33.89
C LYS A 4 -15.03 26.49 -32.58
N HIS A 5 -15.28 27.69 -32.10
CA HIS A 5 -14.66 28.23 -30.90
C HIS A 5 -15.29 27.70 -29.61
N PHE A 6 -16.58 27.35 -29.62
CA PHE A 6 -17.31 26.86 -28.43
C PHE A 6 -16.94 25.40 -28.07
N LYS A 7 -16.63 24.57 -29.10
CA LYS A 7 -16.28 23.16 -28.90
C LYS A 7 -14.89 22.96 -28.28
N ASN A 8 -13.98 23.90 -28.50
CA ASN A 8 -12.60 23.83 -28.01
C ASN A 8 -12.48 24.25 -26.52
N SER A 9 -13.36 25.14 -26.07
CA SER A 9 -13.40 25.58 -24.68
C SER A 9 -13.91 24.45 -23.77
N SER A 10 -14.99 23.78 -24.12
CA SER A 10 -15.58 22.70 -23.33
C SER A 10 -14.61 21.52 -23.13
N GLN A 11 -13.86 21.15 -24.18
CA GLN A 11 -12.86 20.08 -24.07
C GLN A 11 -11.69 20.42 -23.09
N LYS A 12 -11.31 21.70 -22.99
CA LYS A 12 -10.32 22.13 -22.01
C LYS A 12 -10.83 22.00 -20.58
N TYR A 13 -12.07 22.34 -20.32
CA TYR A 13 -12.69 22.19 -18.99
C TYR A 13 -12.80 20.73 -18.56
N TYR A 14 -13.18 19.82 -19.44
CA TYR A 14 -13.23 18.38 -19.13
C TYR A 14 -11.82 17.81 -18.81
N LYS A 15 -10.80 18.24 -19.51
CA LYS A 15 -9.41 17.84 -19.22
C LYS A 15 -8.94 18.37 -17.87
N ILE A 16 -9.23 19.63 -17.56
CA ILE A 16 -8.87 20.22 -16.26
C ILE A 16 -9.65 19.53 -15.14
N LEU A 17 -10.94 19.30 -15.32
CA LEU A 17 -11.77 18.61 -14.35
C LEU A 17 -11.31 17.17 -14.09
N SER A 18 -10.96 16.44 -15.16
CA SER A 18 -10.42 15.08 -15.03
C SER A 18 -9.06 15.06 -14.33
N LEU A 19 -8.19 16.03 -14.61
CA LEU A 19 -6.91 16.16 -13.92
C LEU A 19 -7.09 16.50 -12.44
N ALA A 20 -8.02 17.37 -12.11
CA ALA A 20 -8.35 17.75 -10.73
C ALA A 20 -8.95 16.57 -9.95
N THR A 21 -9.83 15.78 -10.58
CA THR A 21 -10.39 14.56 -9.95
C THR A 21 -9.32 13.51 -9.72
N ILE A 22 -8.40 13.30 -10.66
CA ILE A 22 -7.27 12.38 -10.50
C ILE A 22 -6.34 12.86 -9.36
N ALA A 23 -6.04 14.15 -9.29
CA ALA A 23 -5.22 14.71 -8.23
C ALA A 23 -5.88 14.58 -6.85
N LEU A 24 -7.19 14.78 -6.74
CA LEU A 24 -7.96 14.57 -5.52
C LEU A 24 -7.97 13.10 -5.07
N ILE A 25 -8.09 12.15 -6.01
CA ILE A 25 -8.03 10.71 -5.73
C ILE A 25 -6.63 10.34 -5.23
N LEU A 26 -5.57 10.88 -5.83
CA LEU A 26 -4.19 10.64 -5.41
C LEU A 26 -3.89 11.24 -4.03
N TYR A 27 -4.45 12.39 -3.71
CA TYR A 27 -4.29 13.03 -2.39
C TYR A 27 -5.06 12.27 -1.28
N ALA A 28 -6.23 11.72 -1.59
CA ALA A 28 -7.03 10.95 -0.64
C ALA A 28 -6.42 9.59 -0.28
N CYS A 29 -5.49 9.07 -1.09
CA CYS A 29 -4.86 7.76 -0.88
C CYS A 29 -3.47 7.89 -0.27
N SER A 30 -3.36 8.43 0.95
CA SER A 30 -2.10 8.34 1.69
C SER A 30 -1.75 6.88 1.97
N THR A 31 -0.63 6.43 1.41
CA THR A 31 -0.12 5.05 1.62
C THR A 31 0.32 4.81 3.06
N THR A 32 0.54 5.86 3.82
CA THR A 32 1.04 5.82 5.21
C THR A 32 -0.04 6.07 6.26
N LYS A 33 -1.33 6.08 5.88
CA LYS A 33 -2.46 6.38 6.79
C LYS A 33 -2.51 5.47 8.02
N LYS A 34 -2.19 4.18 7.86
CA LYS A 34 -2.21 3.19 8.95
C LYS A 34 -0.81 2.79 9.42
N VAL A 35 0.20 3.58 9.12
CA VAL A 35 1.55 3.43 9.68
C VAL A 35 1.56 4.08 11.06
N PRO A 36 1.94 3.33 12.12
CA PRO A 36 2.03 3.86 13.48
C PRO A 36 2.94 5.09 13.58
N GLU A 37 2.77 5.86 14.65
CA GLU A 37 3.65 6.98 14.93
C GLU A 37 5.04 6.49 15.31
N GLY A 38 6.08 7.15 14.78
CA GLY A 38 7.46 6.74 14.98
C GLY A 38 7.95 5.60 14.10
N GLU A 39 7.06 4.98 13.32
CA GLU A 39 7.39 3.91 12.39
C GLU A 39 7.40 4.39 10.93
N TYR A 40 8.08 3.66 10.06
CA TYR A 40 8.27 4.02 8.67
C TYR A 40 7.85 2.89 7.73
N LEU A 41 7.08 3.23 6.70
CA LEU A 41 6.72 2.33 5.62
C LEU A 41 7.94 2.03 4.74
N LEU A 42 8.33 0.78 4.62
CA LEU A 42 9.36 0.38 3.67
C LEU A 42 8.84 0.50 2.23
N THR A 43 9.45 1.39 1.45
CA THR A 43 8.98 1.71 0.08
C THR A 43 9.89 1.18 -1.01
N LYS A 44 11.18 0.96 -0.70
CA LYS A 44 12.17 0.53 -1.69
C LYS A 44 13.33 -0.21 -1.01
N ASN A 45 13.75 -1.31 -1.64
CA ASN A 45 15.08 -1.89 -1.48
C ASN A 45 15.85 -1.69 -2.79
N SER A 46 17.10 -1.25 -2.71
CA SER A 46 18.01 -1.08 -3.84
C SER A 46 19.35 -1.72 -3.52
N PHE A 47 20.07 -2.10 -4.57
CA PHE A 47 21.44 -2.60 -4.47
C PHE A 47 22.34 -1.64 -5.22
N GLU A 48 23.51 -1.36 -4.66
CA GLU A 48 24.56 -0.59 -5.28
C GLU A 48 25.83 -1.44 -5.28
N PHE A 49 26.43 -1.62 -6.42
CA PHE A 49 27.66 -2.40 -6.59
C PHE A 49 28.84 -1.47 -6.80
N THR A 50 29.90 -1.68 -6.08
CA THR A 50 31.15 -0.94 -6.24
C THR A 50 31.80 -1.28 -7.58
N ASP A 51 31.70 -2.54 -8.02
CA ASP A 51 32.16 -2.99 -9.33
C ASP A 51 30.98 -3.04 -10.31
N GLN A 52 30.96 -2.11 -11.28
CA GLN A 52 29.83 -1.91 -12.21
C GLN A 52 29.62 -3.02 -13.25
N LYS A 53 30.51 -4.03 -13.29
CA LYS A 53 30.45 -5.07 -14.32
C LYS A 53 29.36 -6.11 -14.12
N GLN A 54 28.77 -6.22 -12.92
CA GLN A 54 27.77 -7.26 -12.63
C GLN A 54 26.59 -6.69 -11.86
N SER A 55 25.38 -6.96 -12.32
CA SER A 55 24.15 -6.61 -11.66
C SER A 55 23.35 -7.88 -11.37
N PHE A 56 23.20 -8.22 -10.09
CA PHE A 56 22.43 -9.36 -9.60
C PHE A 56 21.13 -8.93 -8.91
N ASP A 57 20.66 -7.72 -9.14
CA ASP A 57 19.55 -7.10 -8.46
C ASP A 57 18.32 -7.98 -8.31
N SER A 58 17.95 -8.70 -9.38
CA SER A 58 16.74 -9.53 -9.37
C SER A 58 16.87 -10.73 -8.45
N GLU A 59 18.05 -11.34 -8.40
CA GLU A 59 18.31 -12.50 -7.57
C GLU A 59 18.50 -12.12 -6.10
N LEU A 60 19.30 -11.09 -5.82
CA LEU A 60 19.59 -10.66 -4.45
C LEU A 60 18.34 -10.17 -3.71
N LYS A 61 17.35 -9.64 -4.43
CA LYS A 61 16.04 -9.28 -3.84
C LYS A 61 15.34 -10.44 -3.13
N ASP A 62 15.64 -11.67 -3.50
CA ASP A 62 15.02 -12.84 -2.87
C ASP A 62 15.60 -13.17 -1.51
N TYR A 63 16.82 -12.71 -1.23
CA TYR A 63 17.51 -12.90 0.04
C TYR A 63 17.25 -11.77 1.06
N VAL A 64 16.54 -10.73 0.66
CA VAL A 64 16.11 -9.66 1.56
C VAL A 64 14.86 -10.10 2.33
N GLN A 65 14.92 -10.04 3.67
CA GLN A 65 13.84 -10.47 4.55
C GLN A 65 12.60 -9.59 4.47
N GLN A 66 12.79 -8.26 4.33
CA GLN A 66 11.68 -7.34 4.19
C GLN A 66 11.55 -6.87 2.75
N LYS A 67 10.46 -7.27 2.10
CA LYS A 67 10.12 -6.82 0.75
C LYS A 67 9.05 -5.74 0.84
N PRO A 68 9.22 -4.56 0.20
CA PRO A 68 8.19 -3.53 0.16
C PRO A 68 6.87 -4.04 -0.39
N ASN A 69 5.77 -3.38 -0.06
CA ASN A 69 4.47 -3.71 -0.63
C ASN A 69 4.53 -3.70 -2.16
N LYS A 70 3.97 -4.75 -2.78
CA LYS A 70 3.97 -4.90 -4.25
C LYS A 70 3.28 -3.71 -4.92
N LYS A 71 3.93 -3.17 -5.92
CA LYS A 71 3.38 -2.14 -6.81
C LYS A 71 2.82 -2.84 -8.03
N ASN A 72 1.52 -2.71 -8.27
CA ASN A 72 0.85 -3.38 -9.37
C ASN A 72 0.58 -2.39 -10.51
N LEU A 73 -0.66 -1.95 -10.67
CA LEU A 73 -1.09 -1.08 -11.75
C LEU A 73 -0.49 0.34 -11.60
N PHE A 74 0.17 0.84 -12.64
CA PHE A 74 0.78 2.18 -12.69
C PHE A 74 1.71 2.50 -11.51
N PHE A 75 2.47 1.51 -11.04
CA PHE A 75 3.38 1.64 -9.88
C PHE A 75 2.69 1.96 -8.55
N LEU A 76 1.37 1.77 -8.46
CA LEU A 76 0.61 1.99 -7.23
C LEU A 76 0.55 0.71 -6.38
N PRO A 77 0.74 0.81 -5.06
CA PRO A 77 0.60 -0.31 -4.15
C PRO A 77 -0.88 -0.54 -3.82
N LEU A 78 -1.65 -1.10 -4.77
CA LEU A 78 -3.10 -1.27 -4.65
C LEU A 78 -3.51 -2.05 -3.40
N GLY A 79 -2.78 -3.11 -3.05
CA GLY A 79 -3.06 -3.87 -1.84
C GLY A 79 -3.00 -3.00 -0.57
N LEU A 80 -1.98 -2.14 -0.46
CA LEU A 80 -1.85 -1.20 0.65
C LEU A 80 -2.96 -0.13 0.63
N MET A 81 -3.35 0.34 -0.56
CA MET A 81 -4.45 1.30 -0.70
C MET A 81 -5.77 0.68 -0.25
N PHE A 82 -6.06 -0.57 -0.63
CA PHE A 82 -7.25 -1.31 -0.17
C PHE A 82 -7.22 -1.52 1.34
N TYR A 83 -6.08 -1.92 1.89
CA TYR A 83 -5.91 -2.04 3.34
C TYR A 83 -6.20 -0.73 4.08
N ASN A 84 -5.68 0.39 3.57
CA ASN A 84 -5.91 1.71 4.16
C ASN A 84 -7.36 2.20 4.03
N ALA A 85 -8.08 1.77 3.00
CA ALA A 85 -9.49 2.08 2.77
C ALA A 85 -10.44 1.13 3.53
N ALA A 86 -9.98 -0.08 3.89
CA ALA A 86 -10.78 -1.06 4.61
C ALA A 86 -11.12 -0.59 6.03
N ASN A 87 -12.34 -0.94 6.47
CA ASN A 87 -12.79 -0.70 7.84
C ASN A 87 -11.95 -1.56 8.82
N PRO A 88 -11.26 -0.96 9.79
CA PRO A 88 -10.46 -1.71 10.75
C PRO A 88 -11.31 -2.62 11.67
N LYS A 89 -12.61 -2.35 11.78
CA LYS A 89 -13.57 -3.14 12.57
C LYS A 89 -14.38 -4.12 11.72
N TYR A 90 -13.94 -4.38 10.47
CA TYR A 90 -14.70 -5.23 9.55
C TYR A 90 -15.07 -6.60 10.13
N ASP A 91 -14.10 -7.31 10.72
CA ASP A 91 -14.34 -8.65 11.26
C ASP A 91 -15.37 -8.64 12.39
N THR A 92 -15.28 -7.65 13.28
CA THR A 92 -16.24 -7.48 14.38
C THR A 92 -17.65 -7.20 13.85
N VAL A 93 -17.76 -6.28 12.91
CA VAL A 93 -19.04 -5.90 12.28
C VAL A 93 -19.62 -7.07 11.49
N PHE A 94 -18.79 -7.79 10.74
CA PHE A 94 -19.22 -8.94 9.94
C PHE A 94 -19.69 -10.10 10.82
N ASN A 95 -18.96 -10.42 11.89
CA ASN A 95 -19.35 -11.47 12.83
C ASN A 95 -20.67 -11.12 13.53
N GLU A 96 -20.81 -9.89 14.00
CA GLU A 96 -22.08 -9.42 14.58
C GLU A 96 -23.23 -9.49 13.56
N TYR A 97 -22.99 -9.13 12.31
CA TYR A 97 -23.96 -9.30 11.23
C TYR A 97 -24.39 -10.75 11.02
N MET A 98 -23.46 -11.68 11.09
CA MET A 98 -23.75 -13.11 10.88
C MET A 98 -24.51 -13.76 12.04
N THR A 99 -24.51 -13.16 13.23
CA THR A 99 -25.32 -13.65 14.38
C THR A 99 -26.82 -13.41 14.20
N PHE A 100 -27.23 -12.47 13.34
CA PHE A 100 -28.65 -12.20 13.10
C PHE A 100 -29.30 -13.24 12.17
N PRO A 101 -30.54 -13.66 12.41
CA PRO A 101 -31.35 -14.43 11.45
C PRO A 101 -31.43 -13.74 10.11
N ARG A 102 -31.42 -14.52 9.04
CA ARG A 102 -31.35 -14.02 7.66
C ARG A 102 -32.43 -12.99 7.33
N GLU A 103 -33.66 -13.20 7.85
CA GLU A 103 -34.81 -12.32 7.62
C GLU A 103 -34.65 -10.96 8.33
N LEU A 104 -33.98 -10.94 9.48
CA LEU A 104 -33.81 -9.74 10.30
C LEU A 104 -32.50 -9.01 10.04
N ARG A 105 -31.57 -9.58 9.26
CA ARG A 105 -30.25 -9.00 9.02
C ARG A 105 -30.32 -7.58 8.45
N ASN A 106 -31.19 -7.37 7.46
CA ASN A 106 -31.29 -6.06 6.82
C ASN A 106 -31.90 -4.99 7.71
N GLN A 107 -32.84 -5.35 8.59
CA GLN A 107 -33.56 -4.42 9.43
C GLN A 107 -32.79 -4.08 10.72
N LYS A 108 -32.36 -5.07 11.47
CA LYS A 108 -31.57 -4.85 12.70
C LYS A 108 -30.16 -4.32 12.44
N LEU A 109 -29.60 -4.64 11.28
CA LEU A 109 -28.33 -4.12 10.88
C LEU A 109 -28.37 -2.60 10.66
N ARG A 110 -29.45 -2.14 10.02
CA ARG A 110 -29.68 -0.71 9.78
C ARG A 110 -29.75 0.07 11.09
N ASP A 111 -30.41 -0.46 12.10
CA ASP A 111 -30.66 0.26 13.34
C ASP A 111 -29.53 0.14 14.36
N SER A 112 -28.96 -1.04 14.56
CA SER A 112 -27.92 -1.23 15.59
C SER A 112 -26.52 -0.95 15.07
N LEU A 113 -26.19 -1.35 13.85
CA LEU A 113 -24.83 -1.12 13.31
C LEU A 113 -24.63 0.31 12.79
N PHE A 114 -25.68 0.95 12.31
CA PHE A 114 -25.62 2.37 11.95
C PHE A 114 -25.30 3.22 13.18
N ILE A 115 -25.99 3.00 14.30
CA ILE A 115 -25.76 3.75 15.54
C ILE A 115 -24.41 3.40 16.17
N LYS A 116 -24.10 2.10 16.27
CA LYS A 116 -22.90 1.61 16.97
C LYS A 116 -21.60 1.90 16.22
N TYR A 117 -21.62 1.83 14.89
CA TYR A 117 -20.42 1.95 14.06
C TYR A 117 -20.42 3.13 13.08
N ASN A 118 -21.45 3.99 13.17
CA ASN A 118 -21.63 5.14 12.27
C ASN A 118 -21.58 4.73 10.80
N MET A 119 -22.25 3.63 10.45
CA MET A 119 -22.26 3.11 9.07
C MET A 119 -23.44 3.69 8.27
N PRO A 120 -23.28 3.89 6.94
CA PRO A 120 -24.35 4.41 6.09
C PRO A 120 -25.55 3.44 5.97
N GLU A 121 -26.71 3.96 5.64
CA GLU A 121 -27.99 3.20 5.55
C GLU A 121 -27.92 1.88 4.76
N SER A 122 -27.05 1.78 3.75
CA SER A 122 -26.87 0.57 2.94
C SER A 122 -25.82 -0.37 3.50
N VAL A 123 -25.97 -0.79 4.75
CA VAL A 123 -24.97 -1.63 5.46
C VAL A 123 -24.58 -2.88 4.66
N GLY A 124 -25.53 -3.56 4.03
CA GLY A 124 -25.22 -4.75 3.22
C GLY A 124 -24.29 -4.48 2.04
N LYS A 125 -24.47 -3.36 1.33
CA LYS A 125 -23.57 -2.93 0.25
C LYS A 125 -22.21 -2.51 0.80
N ARG A 126 -22.20 -1.81 1.94
CA ARG A 126 -20.96 -1.40 2.59
C ARG A 126 -20.14 -2.59 3.06
N LEU A 127 -20.76 -3.59 3.69
CA LEU A 127 -20.09 -4.82 4.10
C LEU A 127 -19.48 -5.59 2.92
N LEU A 128 -20.14 -5.60 1.77
CA LEU A 128 -19.62 -6.23 0.56
C LEU A 128 -18.37 -5.50 0.06
N ILE A 129 -18.39 -4.17 0.04
CA ILE A 129 -17.23 -3.34 -0.33
C ILE A 129 -16.10 -3.56 0.69
N ASP A 130 -16.39 -3.49 1.98
CA ASP A 130 -15.39 -3.69 3.04
C ASP A 130 -14.78 -5.09 2.97
N ARG A 131 -15.56 -6.12 2.62
CA ARG A 131 -15.06 -7.48 2.39
C ARG A 131 -14.06 -7.54 1.23
N ILE A 132 -14.37 -6.86 0.12
CA ILE A 132 -13.45 -6.79 -1.02
C ILE A 132 -12.16 -6.08 -0.60
N LEU A 133 -12.27 -4.92 0.06
CA LEU A 133 -11.12 -4.14 0.51
C LEU A 133 -10.26 -4.91 1.53
N HIS A 134 -10.90 -5.67 2.43
CA HIS A 134 -10.21 -6.50 3.40
C HIS A 134 -9.49 -7.69 2.74
N ASN A 135 -10.14 -8.41 1.83
CA ASN A 135 -9.57 -9.59 1.17
C ASN A 135 -8.41 -9.25 0.22
N PHE A 136 -8.45 -8.11 -0.45
CA PHE A 136 -7.40 -7.66 -1.36
C PHE A 136 -6.42 -6.68 -0.71
N GLY A 137 -6.68 -6.28 0.54
CA GLY A 137 -5.81 -5.41 1.32
C GLY A 137 -4.55 -6.14 1.78
N THR A 138 -3.40 -5.48 1.66
CA THR A 138 -2.14 -5.95 2.25
C THR A 138 -1.65 -4.94 3.28
N PRO A 139 -1.29 -5.37 4.50
CA PRO A 139 -0.81 -4.47 5.53
C PRO A 139 0.48 -3.74 5.11
N PRO A 140 0.76 -2.57 5.69
CA PRO A 140 2.01 -1.87 5.45
C PRO A 140 3.19 -2.71 5.94
N VAL A 141 4.25 -2.78 5.15
CA VAL A 141 5.52 -3.36 5.57
C VAL A 141 6.29 -2.28 6.31
N ILE A 142 6.34 -2.41 7.62
CA ILE A 142 7.06 -1.47 8.48
C ILE A 142 8.56 -1.81 8.43
N TRP A 143 9.39 -0.79 8.23
CA TRP A 143 10.83 -0.94 8.23
C TRP A 143 11.35 -1.34 9.60
N ASP A 144 12.22 -2.33 9.62
CA ASP A 144 12.84 -2.88 10.82
C ASP A 144 14.35 -3.01 10.56
N GLU A 145 15.15 -2.33 11.35
CA GLU A 145 16.60 -2.30 11.20
C GLU A 145 17.22 -3.68 11.42
N SER A 146 16.72 -4.45 12.39
CA SER A 146 17.24 -5.80 12.67
C SER A 146 17.08 -6.73 11.48
N LYS A 147 15.96 -6.61 10.74
CA LYS A 147 15.73 -7.35 9.50
C LYS A 147 16.59 -6.83 8.35
N THR A 148 16.91 -5.54 8.34
CA THR A 148 17.83 -4.96 7.36
C THR A 148 19.25 -5.53 7.55
N ILE A 149 19.74 -5.61 8.78
CA ILE A 149 21.05 -6.21 9.11
C ILE A 149 21.09 -7.68 8.66
N LYS A 150 20.09 -8.47 9.06
CA LYS A 150 19.99 -9.88 8.64
C LYS A 150 19.87 -10.07 7.12
N SER A 151 19.29 -9.09 6.45
CA SER A 151 19.22 -9.11 4.98
C SER A 151 20.58 -8.87 4.36
N ALA A 152 21.39 -7.93 4.91
CA ALA A 152 22.76 -7.71 4.46
C ALA A 152 23.59 -8.98 4.60
N GLU A 153 23.54 -9.62 5.77
CA GLU A 153 24.23 -10.91 6.04
C GLU A 153 23.76 -12.02 5.05
N SER A 154 22.46 -12.10 4.78
CA SER A 154 21.91 -13.10 3.85
C SER A 154 22.37 -12.86 2.41
N VAL A 155 22.47 -11.60 2.00
CA VAL A 155 22.97 -11.21 0.67
C VAL A 155 24.47 -11.49 0.57
N GLU A 156 25.26 -11.19 1.59
CA GLU A 156 26.69 -11.47 1.66
C GLU A 156 26.97 -12.97 1.56
N ASN A 157 26.27 -13.78 2.36
CA ASN A 157 26.34 -15.24 2.28
C ASN A 157 25.99 -15.76 0.87
N ARG A 158 25.01 -15.16 0.20
CA ARG A 158 24.67 -15.52 -1.17
C ARG A 158 25.77 -15.19 -2.16
N LEU A 159 26.39 -14.03 -2.03
CA LEU A 159 27.50 -13.62 -2.88
C LEU A 159 28.71 -14.55 -2.68
N THR A 160 29.05 -14.87 -1.42
CA THR A 160 30.12 -15.83 -1.08
C THR A 160 29.86 -17.21 -1.69
N TYR A 161 28.59 -17.71 -1.61
CA TYR A 161 28.21 -18.96 -2.25
C TYR A 161 28.36 -18.94 -3.77
N ARG A 162 28.27 -17.78 -4.39
CA ARG A 162 28.50 -17.59 -5.84
C ARG A 162 29.98 -17.44 -6.22
N GLY A 163 30.88 -17.50 -5.26
CA GLY A 163 32.32 -17.40 -5.49
C GLY A 163 32.90 -16.00 -5.27
N PHE A 164 32.13 -15.04 -4.77
CA PHE A 164 32.61 -13.73 -4.37
C PHE A 164 33.05 -13.76 -2.90
N TRP A 165 34.22 -14.38 -2.65
CA TRP A 165 34.72 -14.67 -1.30
C TRP A 165 35.02 -13.42 -0.47
N ASP A 166 35.39 -12.32 -1.14
CA ASP A 166 35.71 -11.04 -0.51
C ASP A 166 34.55 -10.04 -0.55
N ALA A 167 33.32 -10.54 -0.80
CA ALA A 167 32.14 -9.68 -0.82
C ALA A 167 31.84 -9.19 0.59
N GLU A 168 31.73 -7.90 0.76
CA GLU A 168 31.23 -7.23 1.96
C GLU A 168 29.94 -6.49 1.62
N VAL A 169 28.88 -6.70 2.40
CA VAL A 169 27.59 -6.05 2.17
C VAL A 169 27.29 -5.07 3.30
N GLN A 170 27.44 -3.81 2.99
CA GLN A 170 27.03 -2.72 3.86
C GLN A 170 25.58 -2.31 3.54
N HIS A 171 24.88 -1.76 4.52
CA HIS A 171 23.55 -1.23 4.32
C HIS A 171 23.45 0.21 4.79
N ARG A 172 22.61 0.97 4.12
CA ARG A 172 22.22 2.31 4.54
C ARG A 172 20.73 2.51 4.38
N HIS A 173 20.13 3.30 5.22
CA HIS A 173 18.72 3.63 5.13
C HIS A 173 18.52 5.14 5.01
N LYS A 174 17.46 5.53 4.30
CA LYS A 174 17.00 6.90 4.20
C LYS A 174 15.59 6.97 4.74
N LEU A 175 15.39 7.76 5.80
CA LEU A 175 14.10 7.99 6.42
C LEU A 175 13.53 9.36 5.97
N ASP A 176 12.28 9.35 5.59
CA ASP A 176 11.49 10.56 5.34
C ASP A 176 10.43 10.66 6.43
N SER A 177 10.70 11.45 7.45
CA SER A 177 9.82 11.60 8.60
C SER A 177 8.51 12.29 8.24
N ALA A 178 8.52 13.23 7.28
CA ALA A 178 7.31 13.93 6.85
C ALA A 178 6.34 13.01 6.11
N ALA A 179 6.87 12.11 5.27
CA ALA A 179 6.07 11.13 4.54
C ALA A 179 5.93 9.78 5.27
N LYS A 180 6.58 9.58 6.42
CA LYS A 180 6.66 8.30 7.15
C LYS A 180 7.14 7.15 6.25
N LYS A 181 8.22 7.35 5.49
CA LYS A 181 8.74 6.38 4.53
C LYS A 181 10.20 6.06 4.78
N ALA A 182 10.56 4.79 4.54
CA ALA A 182 11.93 4.31 4.58
C ALA A 182 12.34 3.73 3.22
N GLN A 183 13.61 3.88 2.88
CA GLN A 183 14.28 3.25 1.75
C GLN A 183 15.58 2.64 2.25
N VAL A 184 15.88 1.43 1.80
CA VAL A 184 17.11 0.72 2.16
C VAL A 184 17.95 0.51 0.91
N THR A 185 19.26 0.68 1.04
CA THR A 185 20.26 0.37 0.03
C THR A 185 21.31 -0.55 0.63
N TYR A 186 21.56 -1.62 -0.06
CA TYR A 186 22.58 -2.62 0.26
C TYR A 186 23.75 -2.50 -0.70
#